data_df169fc7f8e9545d6f814f8bb3359a97
#
_entry.id   df169fc7f8e9545d6f814f8bb3359a97
#
_cell.length_a   1.000
_cell.length_b   1.000
_cell.length_c   1.000
_cell.angle_alpha   90.00
_cell.angle_beta   90.00
_cell.angle_gamma   90.00
#
_symmetry.space_group_name_H-M   'P 1'
#
loop_
_entity.id
_entity.type
_entity.pdbx_description
1 polymer ?
#
loop_
_entity_poly.entity_id
_entity_poly.type
_entity_poly.pdbx_seq_one_letter_code
_entity_poly.pdbx_strand_id
1 'polypeptide(L)'
;MDNFGTTNSFTFTHVFDNRDNYFNASKGRRISFAAQWGGHGLGGDYDFYKFTAEGRFYKALGNGHILALRLMGGYIDGDVSYGNLFDLGGSDTLRGYEDDQFKGKKMYAATLEYRFPIAKKVQGVLFTDAGSTWGIDEGKIPWYTDDDSLNWSVGVGIRLQTPIGPIRLDYGHGDRNKFNFSFGTQF
;
A
#
# COMPACT_ATOMS: atom_id res chain seq x y z
N MET A 1 -7.54 15.82 16.61
CA MET A 1 -6.89 16.12 15.32
C MET A 1 -7.89 16.88 14.46
N ASP A 2 -7.55 18.10 14.09
CA ASP A 2 -8.40 18.87 13.19
C ASP A 2 -8.20 18.37 11.78
N ASN A 3 -9.31 18.15 11.06
CA ASN A 3 -9.30 17.79 9.64
C ASN A 3 -9.27 19.02 8.72
N PHE A 4 -9.29 20.22 9.32
CA PHE A 4 -9.37 21.49 8.61
C PHE A 4 -8.07 22.26 8.86
N GLY A 5 -7.36 22.51 7.81
CA GLY A 5 -6.12 23.27 7.86
C GLY A 5 -5.37 23.17 6.54
N THR A 6 -4.46 24.09 6.33
CA THR A 6 -3.60 24.17 5.16
C THR A 6 -2.32 23.39 5.44
N THR A 7 -1.95 22.51 4.52
CA THR A 7 -0.67 21.83 4.54
C THR A 7 0.19 22.30 3.38
N ASN A 8 1.27 23.01 3.67
CA ASN A 8 2.30 23.35 2.69
C ASN A 8 3.48 22.42 2.89
N SER A 9 3.90 21.73 1.86
CA SER A 9 4.99 20.75 2.00
C SER A 9 5.87 20.66 0.77
N PHE A 10 7.12 20.27 0.99
CA PHE A 10 8.06 19.87 -0.02
C PHE A 10 8.31 18.35 0.08
N THR A 11 8.24 17.67 -1.06
CA THR A 11 8.48 16.21 -1.11
C THR A 11 9.62 15.90 -2.06
N PHE A 12 10.63 15.19 -1.57
CA PHE A 12 11.67 14.56 -2.37
C PHE A 12 11.33 13.07 -2.54
N THR A 13 11.41 12.60 -3.80
CA THR A 13 11.18 11.18 -4.10
C THR A 13 12.34 10.64 -4.93
N HIS A 14 12.92 9.52 -4.50
CA HIS A 14 13.90 8.75 -5.25
C HIS A 14 13.30 7.40 -5.66
N VAL A 15 13.44 7.03 -6.93
CA VAL A 15 12.91 5.77 -7.47
C VAL A 15 14.00 5.07 -8.28
N PHE A 16 14.24 3.82 -7.96
CA PHE A 16 14.98 2.88 -8.79
C PHE A 16 14.01 1.85 -9.35
N ASP A 17 13.94 1.70 -10.67
CA ASP A 17 13.04 0.75 -11.34
C ASP A 17 13.75 0.05 -12.50
N ASN A 18 13.91 -1.28 -12.40
CA ASN A 18 14.46 -2.13 -13.45
C ASN A 18 13.54 -3.30 -13.82
N ARG A 19 12.24 -3.13 -13.57
CA ARG A 19 11.24 -4.12 -13.97
C ARG A 19 11.20 -4.30 -15.49
N ASP A 20 10.95 -5.52 -15.93
CA ASP A 20 10.81 -5.86 -17.35
C ASP A 20 9.53 -5.30 -17.99
N ASN A 21 8.48 -5.07 -17.21
CA ASN A 21 7.21 -4.51 -17.66
C ASN A 21 6.59 -3.65 -16.56
N TYR A 22 6.09 -2.48 -16.93
CA TYR A 22 5.48 -1.55 -15.99
C TYR A 22 4.16 -2.08 -15.42
N PHE A 23 3.28 -2.65 -16.27
CA PHE A 23 1.95 -3.08 -15.90
C PHE A 23 1.86 -4.52 -15.39
N ASN A 24 2.77 -5.38 -15.82
CA ASN A 24 2.76 -6.79 -15.43
C ASN A 24 4.19 -7.32 -15.35
N ALA A 25 4.89 -6.84 -14.35
CA ALA A 25 6.28 -7.23 -14.14
C ALA A 25 6.40 -8.73 -13.84
N SER A 26 7.32 -9.40 -14.53
CA SER A 26 7.67 -10.80 -14.29
C SER A 26 9.01 -10.97 -13.59
N LYS A 27 9.90 -9.98 -13.71
CA LYS A 27 11.23 -9.96 -13.10
C LYS A 27 11.70 -8.53 -12.87
N GLY A 28 12.69 -8.38 -12.01
CA GLY A 28 13.24 -7.09 -11.64
C GLY A 28 12.69 -6.59 -10.31
N ARG A 29 12.95 -5.33 -10.03
CA ARG A 29 12.53 -4.68 -8.79
C ARG A 29 12.25 -3.20 -9.00
N ARG A 30 11.39 -2.65 -8.17
CA ARG A 30 11.21 -1.22 -8.00
C ARG A 30 11.41 -0.88 -6.53
N ILE A 31 12.26 0.07 -6.24
CA ILE A 31 12.53 0.57 -4.88
C ILE A 31 12.27 2.07 -4.90
N SER A 32 11.44 2.56 -4.00
CA SER A 32 11.18 3.98 -3.85
C SER A 32 11.33 4.42 -2.41
N PHE A 33 11.83 5.62 -2.25
CA PHE A 33 11.91 6.32 -0.98
C PHE A 33 11.37 7.73 -1.19
N ALA A 34 10.50 8.19 -0.29
CA ALA A 34 10.00 9.54 -0.26
C ALA A 34 10.22 10.17 1.11
N ALA A 35 10.67 11.42 1.11
CA ALA A 35 10.81 12.26 2.29
C ALA A 35 10.01 13.55 2.06
N GLN A 36 9.06 13.82 2.92
CA GLN A 36 8.21 15.00 2.89
C GLN A 36 8.46 15.85 4.13
N TRP A 37 8.63 17.14 3.90
CA TRP A 37 8.77 18.16 4.92
C TRP A 37 7.55 19.08 4.82
N GLY A 38 6.70 19.09 5.82
CA GLY A 38 5.52 19.93 5.92
C GLY A 38 5.67 21.02 6.97
N GLY A 39 5.19 22.21 6.69
CA GLY A 39 5.29 23.36 7.59
C GLY A 39 6.71 23.88 7.80
N HIS A 40 7.16 24.05 9.05
CA HIS A 40 8.51 24.46 9.44
C HIS A 40 9.09 25.63 8.62
N GLY A 41 8.32 26.70 8.48
CA GLY A 41 8.73 27.87 7.70
C GLY A 41 8.17 27.92 6.27
N LEU A 42 7.55 26.86 5.76
CA LEU A 42 6.78 26.89 4.52
C LEU A 42 5.37 27.47 4.70
N GLY A 43 4.98 27.70 5.97
CA GLY A 43 3.62 28.07 6.36
C GLY A 43 2.68 26.88 6.39
N GLY A 44 1.39 27.14 6.70
CA GLY A 44 0.39 26.10 6.95
C GLY A 44 0.16 25.86 8.44
N ASP A 45 -0.74 24.95 8.75
CA ASP A 45 -1.22 24.69 10.12
C ASP A 45 -0.55 23.46 10.77
N TYR A 46 0.31 22.75 10.03
CA TYR A 46 0.92 21.48 10.45
C TYR A 46 2.42 21.46 10.21
N ASP A 47 3.17 21.05 11.22
CA ASP A 47 4.63 20.90 11.19
C ASP A 47 5.03 19.42 11.35
N PHE A 48 5.52 18.78 10.26
CA PHE A 48 5.84 17.36 10.28
C PHE A 48 6.93 16.96 9.30
N TYR A 49 7.52 15.79 9.55
CA TYR A 49 8.34 15.03 8.62
C TYR A 49 7.66 13.68 8.33
N LYS A 50 7.53 13.32 7.06
CA LYS A 50 6.97 12.02 6.65
C LYS A 50 7.95 11.28 5.76
N PHE A 51 8.28 10.07 6.13
CA PHE A 51 9.17 9.17 5.39
C PHE A 51 8.39 7.95 4.94
N THR A 52 8.57 7.56 3.68
CA THR A 52 7.94 6.36 3.11
C THR A 52 8.98 5.60 2.31
N ALA A 53 9.06 4.29 2.52
CA ALA A 53 9.87 3.38 1.73
C ALA A 53 9.00 2.26 1.18
N GLU A 54 9.22 1.89 -0.08
CA GLU A 54 8.54 0.76 -0.72
C GLU A 54 9.52 -0.02 -1.58
N GLY A 55 9.49 -1.35 -1.45
CA GLY A 55 10.19 -2.29 -2.31
C GLY A 55 9.22 -3.25 -2.98
N ARG A 56 9.32 -3.40 -4.29
CA ARG A 56 8.57 -4.35 -5.12
C ARG A 56 9.55 -5.26 -5.83
N PHE A 57 9.41 -6.56 -5.67
CA PHE A 57 10.34 -7.56 -6.17
C PHE A 57 9.57 -8.61 -6.97
N TYR A 58 10.09 -8.99 -8.13
CA TYR A 58 9.45 -9.94 -9.03
C TYR A 58 10.44 -11.01 -9.45
N LYS A 59 9.99 -12.26 -9.42
CA LYS A 59 10.77 -13.42 -9.82
C LYS A 59 9.95 -14.32 -10.72
N ALA A 60 10.33 -14.42 -12.00
CA ALA A 60 9.79 -15.42 -12.91
C ALA A 60 10.22 -16.83 -12.47
N LEU A 61 9.24 -17.74 -12.33
CA LEU A 61 9.46 -19.14 -11.98
C LEU A 61 9.40 -20.08 -13.20
N GLY A 62 9.23 -19.52 -14.41
CA GLY A 62 9.06 -20.25 -15.65
C GLY A 62 7.59 -20.47 -16.03
N ASN A 63 7.32 -20.77 -17.30
CA ASN A 63 6.00 -21.08 -17.85
C ASN A 63 4.90 -20.04 -17.50
N GLY A 64 5.28 -18.75 -17.37
CA GLY A 64 4.34 -17.68 -17.02
C GLY A 64 4.00 -17.55 -15.55
N HIS A 65 4.61 -18.37 -14.68
CA HIS A 65 4.48 -18.29 -13.24
C HIS A 65 5.40 -17.21 -12.66
N ILE A 66 4.90 -16.40 -11.73
CA ILE A 66 5.60 -15.25 -11.14
C ILE A 66 5.37 -15.25 -9.63
N LEU A 67 6.44 -15.02 -8.88
CA LEU A 67 6.37 -14.67 -7.47
C LEU A 67 6.64 -13.16 -7.35
N ALA A 68 5.72 -12.44 -6.70
CA ALA A 68 5.83 -11.02 -6.47
C ALA A 68 5.74 -10.71 -4.97
N LEU A 69 6.65 -9.86 -4.48
CA LEU A 69 6.71 -9.41 -3.10
C LEU A 69 6.70 -7.88 -3.09
N ARG A 70 5.86 -7.30 -2.24
CA ARG A 70 5.86 -5.89 -1.90
C ARG A 70 6.11 -5.72 -0.41
N LEU A 71 6.96 -4.79 -0.06
CA LEU A 71 7.22 -4.37 1.30
C LEU A 71 7.05 -2.86 1.39
N MET A 72 6.37 -2.39 2.40
CA MET A 72 6.16 -0.97 2.66
C MET A 72 6.51 -0.65 4.12
N GLY A 73 7.04 0.55 4.34
CA GLY A 73 7.24 1.11 5.67
C GLY A 73 7.10 2.62 5.64
N GLY A 74 6.58 3.18 6.72
CA GLY A 74 6.37 4.60 6.85
C GLY A 74 6.51 5.10 8.28
N TYR A 75 6.96 6.36 8.40
CA TYR A 75 7.14 7.05 9.68
C TYR A 75 6.80 8.52 9.52
N ILE A 76 6.00 9.04 10.43
CA ILE A 76 5.68 10.46 10.55
C ILE A 76 6.09 10.95 11.93
N ASP A 77 6.80 12.07 11.97
CA ASP A 77 7.12 12.81 13.19
C ASP A 77 6.51 14.22 13.11
N GLY A 78 6.08 14.74 14.24
CA GLY A 78 5.45 16.06 14.33
C GLY A 78 3.92 16.04 14.29
N ASP A 79 3.34 17.21 14.08
CA ASP A 79 1.89 17.41 14.00
C ASP A 79 1.41 17.31 12.55
N VAL A 80 0.44 16.46 12.30
CA VAL A 80 -0.03 16.11 10.97
C VAL A 80 -1.55 16.06 10.94
N SER A 81 -2.17 16.48 9.84
CA SER A 81 -3.61 16.34 9.66
C SER A 81 -4.02 14.85 9.56
N TYR A 82 -5.25 14.55 9.91
CA TYR A 82 -5.80 13.19 9.80
C TYR A 82 -5.67 12.61 8.38
N GLY A 83 -5.89 13.42 7.35
CA GLY A 83 -5.79 13.00 5.95
C GLY A 83 -4.37 12.73 5.46
N ASN A 84 -3.33 13.11 6.23
CA ASN A 84 -1.94 12.85 5.90
C ASN A 84 -1.33 11.66 6.67
N LEU A 85 -2.10 11.01 7.56
CA LEU A 85 -1.69 9.77 8.21
C LEU A 85 -1.45 8.66 7.18
N PHE A 86 -0.78 7.60 7.58
CA PHE A 86 -0.75 6.37 6.81
C PHE A 86 -2.04 5.61 6.98
N ASP A 87 -2.49 4.97 5.90
CA ASP A 87 -3.72 4.20 5.83
C ASP A 87 -3.41 2.75 5.44
N LEU A 88 -4.05 1.80 6.10
CA LEU A 88 -4.08 0.40 5.68
C LEU A 88 -5.53 -0.10 5.64
N GLY A 89 -5.79 -1.00 4.71
CA GLY A 89 -7.09 -1.56 4.38
C GLY A 89 -7.44 -1.33 2.92
N GLY A 90 -8.27 -2.19 2.37
CA GLY A 90 -8.74 -2.09 1.01
C GLY A 90 -7.86 -2.75 -0.05
N SER A 91 -8.21 -2.50 -1.31
CA SER A 91 -7.69 -3.19 -2.50
C SER A 91 -6.19 -3.06 -2.71
N ASP A 92 -5.55 -2.02 -2.18
CA ASP A 92 -4.17 -1.68 -2.46
C ASP A 92 -3.19 -2.01 -1.32
N THR A 93 -3.69 -2.39 -0.16
CA THR A 93 -2.87 -2.71 1.02
C THR A 93 -3.25 -4.02 1.68
N LEU A 94 -4.34 -4.07 2.44
CA LEU A 94 -4.86 -5.24 3.15
C LEU A 94 -6.22 -5.64 2.57
N ARG A 95 -6.23 -6.53 1.60
CA ARG A 95 -7.48 -7.05 1.00
C ARG A 95 -8.22 -7.92 2.01
N GLY A 96 -9.55 -7.76 2.14
CA GLY A 96 -10.36 -8.40 3.20
C GLY A 96 -10.59 -7.51 4.42
N TYR A 97 -10.16 -6.24 4.34
CA TYR A 97 -10.45 -5.17 5.29
C TYR A 97 -11.14 -4.01 4.57
N GLU A 98 -11.82 -3.13 5.32
CA GLU A 98 -12.40 -1.92 4.74
C GLU A 98 -11.31 -0.96 4.27
N ASP A 99 -11.64 -0.10 3.32
CA ASP A 99 -10.73 0.92 2.83
C ASP A 99 -10.37 1.86 3.98
N ASP A 100 -9.08 2.15 4.16
CA ASP A 100 -8.54 3.03 5.20
C ASP A 100 -8.97 2.65 6.64
N GLN A 101 -9.21 1.37 6.89
CA GLN A 101 -9.68 0.86 8.18
C GLN A 101 -8.72 1.17 9.32
N PHE A 102 -7.42 1.15 9.04
CA PHE A 102 -6.36 1.39 10.01
C PHE A 102 -5.61 2.66 9.65
N LYS A 103 -5.37 3.53 10.63
CA LYS A 103 -4.59 4.76 10.44
C LYS A 103 -3.49 4.88 11.47
N GLY A 104 -2.37 5.54 11.11
CA GLY A 104 -1.26 5.72 12.04
C GLY A 104 -0.18 6.67 11.55
N LYS A 105 0.67 7.13 12.46
CA LYS A 105 1.90 7.85 12.14
C LYS A 105 3.04 6.90 11.73
N LYS A 106 2.90 5.64 12.06
CA LYS A 106 3.84 4.58 11.69
C LYS A 106 3.10 3.48 10.97
N MET A 107 3.76 2.85 10.00
CA MET A 107 3.18 1.73 9.26
C MET A 107 4.24 0.75 8.79
N TYR A 108 3.84 -0.50 8.67
CA TYR A 108 4.46 -1.46 7.78
C TYR A 108 3.40 -2.29 7.08
N ALA A 109 3.69 -2.72 5.86
CA ALA A 109 2.85 -3.66 5.13
C ALA A 109 3.70 -4.55 4.23
N ALA A 110 3.22 -5.77 4.03
CA ALA A 110 3.81 -6.75 3.14
C ALA A 110 2.72 -7.45 2.34
N THR A 111 2.96 -7.65 1.04
CA THR A 111 2.11 -8.45 0.17
C THR A 111 2.96 -9.48 -0.55
N LEU A 112 2.55 -10.73 -0.53
CA LEU A 112 3.13 -11.80 -1.33
C LEU A 112 2.07 -12.31 -2.29
N GLU A 113 2.38 -12.31 -3.59
CA GLU A 113 1.51 -12.85 -4.63
C GLU A 113 2.21 -13.96 -5.43
N TYR A 114 1.50 -15.04 -5.65
CA TYR A 114 1.84 -16.04 -6.64
C TYR A 114 0.88 -15.91 -7.82
N ARG A 115 1.41 -15.54 -8.98
CA ARG A 115 0.66 -15.34 -10.22
C ARG A 115 0.91 -16.48 -11.18
N PHE A 116 -0.14 -17.01 -11.79
CA PHE A 116 -0.08 -18.13 -12.73
C PHE A 116 -0.99 -17.90 -13.94
N PRO A 117 -0.62 -18.38 -15.13
CA PRO A 117 -1.43 -18.21 -16.33
C PRO A 117 -2.68 -19.10 -16.27
N ILE A 118 -3.84 -18.53 -16.58
CA ILE A 118 -5.12 -19.27 -16.79
C ILE A 118 -5.42 -19.36 -18.29
N ALA A 119 -5.29 -18.22 -18.98
CA ALA A 119 -5.54 -18.12 -20.43
C ALA A 119 -4.68 -16.98 -21.01
N LYS A 120 -4.75 -16.78 -22.33
CA LYS A 120 -4.09 -15.64 -22.98
C LYS A 120 -4.58 -14.34 -22.36
N LYS A 121 -3.65 -13.54 -21.80
CA LYS A 121 -3.94 -12.27 -21.09
C LYS A 121 -4.71 -12.40 -19.77
N VAL A 122 -4.92 -13.61 -19.26
CA VAL A 122 -5.60 -13.85 -17.98
C VAL A 122 -4.67 -14.59 -17.05
N GLN A 123 -4.42 -14.02 -15.87
CA GLN A 123 -3.64 -14.63 -14.80
C GLN A 123 -4.51 -14.85 -13.57
N GLY A 124 -4.35 -16.00 -12.93
CA GLY A 124 -4.81 -16.24 -11.57
C GLY A 124 -3.78 -15.74 -10.57
N VAL A 125 -4.24 -15.37 -9.40
CA VAL A 125 -3.40 -14.88 -8.29
C VAL A 125 -3.83 -15.56 -7.00
N LEU A 126 -2.87 -16.05 -6.25
CA LEU A 126 -3.01 -16.34 -4.82
C LEU A 126 -2.21 -15.31 -4.05
N PHE A 127 -2.76 -14.78 -2.97
CA PHE A 127 -2.07 -13.74 -2.22
C PHE A 127 -2.23 -13.88 -0.71
N THR A 128 -1.29 -13.27 -0.01
CA THR A 128 -1.39 -12.93 1.40
C THR A 128 -0.90 -11.51 1.61
N ASP A 129 -1.65 -10.74 2.40
CA ASP A 129 -1.30 -9.40 2.82
C ASP A 129 -1.15 -9.39 4.34
N ALA A 130 -0.22 -8.58 4.85
CA ALA A 130 -0.02 -8.39 6.28
C ALA A 130 0.46 -6.96 6.55
N GLY A 131 0.05 -6.37 7.68
CA GLY A 131 0.50 -5.03 8.04
C GLY A 131 -0.13 -4.51 9.32
N SER A 132 0.38 -3.37 9.76
CA SER A 132 -0.12 -2.63 10.91
C SER A 132 0.14 -1.14 10.77
N THR A 133 -0.67 -0.32 11.44
CA THR A 133 -0.45 1.11 11.63
C THR A 133 -0.63 1.46 13.11
N TRP A 134 0.18 2.38 13.62
CA TRP A 134 0.12 2.83 15.01
C TRP A 134 0.72 4.21 15.22
N GLY A 135 0.73 4.69 16.48
CA GLY A 135 1.41 5.90 16.91
C GLY A 135 0.56 7.17 16.77
N ILE A 136 -0.75 7.06 16.90
CA ILE A 136 -1.64 8.19 17.12
C ILE A 136 -1.83 8.32 18.63
N ASP A 137 -1.65 9.52 19.18
CA ASP A 137 -1.86 9.78 20.59
C ASP A 137 -3.31 9.46 20.98
N GLU A 138 -3.49 8.66 22.05
CA GLU A 138 -4.79 8.34 22.61
C GLU A 138 -5.59 9.61 22.91
N GLY A 139 -6.87 9.61 22.57
CA GLY A 139 -7.78 10.74 22.80
C GLY A 139 -7.77 11.83 21.73
N LYS A 140 -6.81 11.84 20.79
CA LYS A 140 -6.86 12.75 19.62
C LYS A 140 -7.97 12.38 18.62
N ILE A 141 -8.34 11.10 18.57
CA ILE A 141 -9.44 10.59 17.75
C ILE A 141 -10.34 9.74 18.66
N PRO A 142 -11.58 10.14 18.93
CA PRO A 142 -12.44 9.53 19.94
C PRO A 142 -12.77 8.04 19.74
N TRP A 143 -12.70 7.55 18.50
CA TRP A 143 -12.99 6.13 18.16
C TRP A 143 -11.74 5.31 17.83
N TYR A 144 -10.55 5.90 18.00
CA TYR A 144 -9.30 5.24 17.68
C TYR A 144 -8.68 4.64 18.95
N THR A 145 -8.33 3.38 18.88
CA THR A 145 -7.46 2.72 19.85
C THR A 145 -6.14 2.45 19.17
N ASP A 146 -5.04 2.90 19.75
CA ASP A 146 -3.69 2.62 19.23
C ASP A 146 -3.41 1.12 19.44
N ASP A 147 -3.37 0.38 18.34
CA ASP A 147 -3.17 -1.06 18.32
C ASP A 147 -2.14 -1.39 17.22
N ASP A 148 -0.96 -1.82 17.64
CA ASP A 148 0.13 -2.23 16.77
C ASP A 148 0.05 -3.70 16.34
N SER A 149 -1.06 -4.37 16.61
CA SER A 149 -1.26 -5.76 16.26
C SER A 149 -1.16 -6.01 14.76
N LEU A 150 -0.62 -7.17 14.42
CA LEU A 150 -0.49 -7.59 13.04
C LEU A 150 -1.84 -8.02 12.48
N ASN A 151 -2.30 -7.28 11.47
CA ASN A 151 -3.47 -7.64 10.66
C ASN A 151 -2.99 -8.40 9.41
N TRP A 152 -3.69 -9.46 9.05
CA TRP A 152 -3.32 -10.28 7.89
C TRP A 152 -4.55 -10.77 7.13
N SER A 153 -4.37 -11.05 5.86
CA SER A 153 -5.40 -11.62 4.99
C SER A 153 -4.80 -12.58 3.97
N VAL A 154 -5.66 -13.43 3.45
CA VAL A 154 -5.35 -14.31 2.32
C VAL A 154 -6.45 -14.22 1.28
N GLY A 155 -6.14 -14.56 0.05
CA GLY A 155 -7.17 -14.53 -0.97
C GLY A 155 -6.72 -15.03 -2.33
N VAL A 156 -7.66 -14.91 -3.25
CA VAL A 156 -7.51 -15.30 -4.66
C VAL A 156 -7.91 -14.14 -5.55
N GLY A 157 -7.35 -14.07 -6.75
CA GLY A 157 -7.68 -13.02 -7.68
C GLY A 157 -7.51 -13.41 -9.13
N ILE A 158 -8.03 -12.55 -10.00
CA ILE A 158 -7.85 -12.63 -11.44
C ILE A 158 -7.30 -11.29 -11.94
N ARG A 159 -6.34 -11.37 -12.85
CA ARG A 159 -5.76 -10.23 -13.56
C ARG A 159 -6.05 -10.38 -15.05
N LEU A 160 -6.79 -9.43 -15.61
CA LEU A 160 -7.04 -9.35 -17.05
C LEU A 160 -6.15 -8.26 -17.65
N GLN A 161 -5.21 -8.65 -18.53
CA GLN A 161 -4.32 -7.71 -19.19
C GLN A 161 -5.05 -6.98 -20.33
N THR A 162 -5.17 -5.65 -20.20
CA THR A 162 -5.75 -4.79 -21.24
C THR A 162 -4.71 -3.79 -21.76
N PRO A 163 -4.92 -3.17 -22.94
CA PRO A 163 -4.01 -2.16 -23.47
C PRO A 163 -3.82 -0.93 -22.57
N ILE A 164 -4.80 -0.62 -21.71
CA ILE A 164 -4.80 0.53 -20.80
C ILE A 164 -4.37 0.16 -19.37
N GLY A 165 -3.95 -1.09 -19.15
CA GLY A 165 -3.53 -1.60 -17.86
C GLY A 165 -4.35 -2.82 -17.41
N PRO A 166 -3.91 -3.55 -16.39
CA PRO A 166 -4.64 -4.71 -15.91
C PRO A 166 -5.92 -4.33 -15.16
N ILE A 167 -6.96 -5.13 -15.37
CA ILE A 167 -8.15 -5.17 -14.50
C ILE A 167 -7.91 -6.22 -13.45
N ARG A 168 -8.18 -5.89 -12.19
CA ARG A 168 -8.02 -6.77 -11.03
C ARG A 168 -9.36 -7.08 -10.40
N LEU A 169 -9.59 -8.36 -10.13
CA LEU A 169 -10.70 -8.86 -9.33
C LEU A 169 -10.09 -9.70 -8.22
N ASP A 170 -10.23 -9.27 -6.99
CA ASP A 170 -9.66 -9.94 -5.83
C ASP A 170 -10.76 -10.29 -4.81
N TYR A 171 -10.71 -11.49 -4.28
CA TYR A 171 -11.51 -11.92 -3.14
C TYR A 171 -10.57 -12.21 -1.98
N GLY A 172 -10.65 -11.38 -0.96
CA GLY A 172 -9.82 -11.45 0.24
C GLY A 172 -10.62 -11.84 1.47
N HIS A 173 -10.00 -12.63 2.33
CA HIS A 173 -10.47 -13.00 3.66
C HIS A 173 -9.49 -12.47 4.71
N GLY A 174 -9.95 -11.54 5.55
CA GLY A 174 -9.23 -10.94 6.66
C GLY A 174 -10.19 -10.80 7.84
N ASP A 175 -10.47 -9.57 8.27
CA ASP A 175 -11.56 -9.28 9.22
C ASP A 175 -12.93 -9.72 8.67
N ARG A 176 -13.10 -9.56 7.38
CA ARG A 176 -14.30 -10.01 6.65
C ARG A 176 -13.95 -10.53 5.25
N ASN A 177 -14.93 -11.13 4.62
CA ASN A 177 -14.84 -11.49 3.22
C ASN A 177 -15.13 -10.25 2.35
N LYS A 178 -14.19 -9.83 1.54
CA LYS A 178 -14.35 -8.66 0.67
C LYS A 178 -13.97 -8.97 -0.76
N PHE A 179 -14.85 -8.55 -1.68
CA PHE A 179 -14.59 -8.57 -3.10
C PHE A 179 -14.14 -7.17 -3.54
N ASN A 180 -12.98 -7.10 -4.18
CA ASN A 180 -12.40 -5.86 -4.65
C ASN A 180 -12.28 -5.87 -6.17
N PHE A 181 -12.73 -4.78 -6.80
CA PHE A 181 -12.52 -4.50 -8.21
C PHE A 181 -11.62 -3.26 -8.34
N SER A 182 -10.58 -3.35 -9.15
CA SER A 182 -9.69 -2.21 -9.35
C SER A 182 -9.00 -2.24 -10.72
N PHE A 183 -8.52 -1.07 -11.15
CA PHE A 183 -7.72 -0.89 -12.34
C PHE A 183 -6.25 -0.63 -11.98
N GLY A 184 -5.35 -1.06 -12.86
CA GLY A 184 -3.94 -0.85 -12.69
C GLY A 184 -3.27 -1.95 -11.87
N THR A 185 -1.99 -1.75 -11.60
CA THR A 185 -1.20 -2.67 -10.75
C THR A 185 -1.33 -2.28 -9.29
N GLN A 186 -1.52 -3.26 -8.41
CA GLN A 186 -1.36 -3.01 -6.98
C GLN A 186 0.11 -2.69 -6.69
N PHE A 187 1.01 -3.41 -7.32
CA PHE A 187 2.44 -3.21 -7.27
C PHE A 187 3.14 -3.89 -8.46
#